data_f72b650f37208c20114c9e26790c7002
#
_entry.id   f72b650f37208c20114c9e26790c7002
#
_cell.length_a   1.000
_cell.length_b   1.000
_cell.length_c   1.000
_cell.angle_alpha   90.00
_cell.angle_beta   90.00
_cell.angle_gamma   90.00
#
_symmetry.space_group_name_H-M   'P 1'
#
loop_
_entity.id
_entity.type
_entity.pdbx_description
1 polymer ?
#
loop_
_entity_poly.entity_id
_entity_poly.type
_entity_poly.pdbx_seq_one_letter_code
_entity_poly.pdbx_strand_id
1 'polypeptide(L)'
;MQVAGAFTLLILWVMLWWRQQSGQSLHAVPVISLDDLYEMSPTAFEKYVAQVFRRRGYRVGHRGRAGDLGVDLELSNGNGKRAIVQCKRYRNTIGPDIVRELYGTLMHEGVAHAFLVTTADISDAARAWAQGKPMTLIDGATLVEIAQSLQITPLVAKTP
;
A
#
# COMPACT_ATOMS: atom_id res chain seq x y z
N MET A 1 25.23 47.15 -1.98
CA MET A 1 25.51 45.78 -1.54
C MET A 1 24.41 45.28 -0.64
N GLN A 2 23.22 44.92 -1.16
CA GLN A 2 22.10 44.38 -0.33
C GLN A 2 21.20 43.38 -1.13
N VAL A 3 21.76 42.57 -2.01
CA VAL A 3 20.99 41.55 -2.74
C VAL A 3 21.20 40.11 -2.21
N ALA A 4 22.16 39.88 -1.32
CA ALA A 4 22.45 38.54 -0.79
C ALA A 4 21.40 38.05 0.25
N GLY A 5 20.76 38.94 0.97
CA GLY A 5 19.79 38.59 2.02
C GLY A 5 18.42 38.15 1.50
N ALA A 6 18.01 38.65 0.32
CA ALA A 6 16.72 38.27 -0.28
C ALA A 6 16.74 36.86 -0.86
N PHE A 7 17.88 36.42 -1.43
CA PHE A 7 18.04 35.07 -1.98
C PHE A 7 18.05 33.98 -0.91
N THR A 8 18.68 34.24 0.25
CA THR A 8 18.69 33.27 1.37
C THR A 8 17.31 33.09 2.00
N LEU A 9 16.53 34.15 2.11
CA LEU A 9 15.15 34.07 2.63
C LEU A 9 14.22 33.34 1.65
N LEU A 10 14.42 33.53 0.36
CA LEU A 10 13.62 32.85 -0.68
C LEU A 10 13.93 31.34 -0.72
N ILE A 11 15.20 30.96 -0.58
CA ILE A 11 15.61 29.54 -0.50
C ILE A 11 15.06 28.88 0.77
N LEU A 12 15.13 29.57 1.91
CA LEU A 12 14.55 29.10 3.16
C LEU A 12 13.01 28.95 3.05
N TRP A 13 12.36 29.90 2.40
CA TRP A 13 10.91 29.87 2.21
C TRP A 13 10.49 28.74 1.25
N VAL A 14 11.22 28.52 0.17
CA VAL A 14 11.03 27.41 -0.76
C VAL A 14 11.33 26.06 -0.07
N MET A 15 12.39 25.98 0.75
CA MET A 15 12.67 24.76 1.54
C MET A 15 11.58 24.47 2.59
N LEU A 16 11.08 25.49 3.28
CA LEU A 16 9.97 25.37 4.22
C LEU A 16 8.68 25.00 3.51
N TRP A 17 8.41 25.61 2.37
CA TRP A 17 7.24 25.29 1.54
C TRP A 17 7.29 23.86 0.99
N TRP A 18 8.47 23.41 0.51
CA TRP A 18 8.72 22.02 0.09
C TRP A 18 8.58 21.03 1.26
N ARG A 19 9.09 21.39 2.42
CA ARG A 19 8.96 20.58 3.64
C ARG A 19 7.52 20.50 4.13
N GLN A 20 6.73 21.53 3.95
CA GLN A 20 5.32 21.58 4.29
C GLN A 20 4.45 20.78 3.27
N GLN A 21 4.86 20.76 2.00
CA GLN A 21 4.21 19.96 0.96
C GLN A 21 4.67 18.50 0.95
N SER A 22 5.87 18.20 1.47
CA SER A 22 6.38 16.84 1.68
C SER A 22 5.84 16.21 2.98
N GLY A 23 5.21 16.98 3.84
CA GLY A 23 4.38 16.52 4.93
C GLY A 23 3.10 15.91 4.35
N GLN A 24 3.20 14.73 3.72
CA GLN A 24 2.04 13.85 3.63
C GLN A 24 1.62 13.65 5.09
N SER A 25 0.56 14.32 5.47
CA SER A 25 -0.12 14.07 6.73
C SER A 25 -0.30 12.56 6.78
N LEU A 26 0.44 11.89 7.66
CA LEU A 26 0.23 10.49 7.98
C LEU A 26 -1.11 10.43 8.71
N HIS A 27 -2.19 10.70 7.96
CA HIS A 27 -3.53 10.54 8.47
C HIS A 27 -3.60 9.13 9.03
N ALA A 28 -4.04 9.01 10.27
CA ALA A 28 -4.31 7.71 10.86
C ALA A 28 -5.16 6.92 9.89
N VAL A 29 -4.77 5.68 9.60
CA VAL A 29 -5.62 4.78 8.82
C VAL A 29 -6.84 4.53 9.69
N PRO A 30 -8.07 4.85 9.25
CA PRO A 30 -9.25 4.60 10.05
C PRO A 30 -9.33 3.10 10.36
N VAL A 31 -9.64 2.76 11.60
CA VAL A 31 -10.01 1.37 11.94
C VAL A 31 -11.42 1.17 11.42
N ILE A 32 -11.57 0.24 10.52
CA ILE A 32 -12.83 -0.13 9.91
C ILE A 32 -13.13 -1.59 10.21
N SER A 33 -14.39 -1.93 10.26
CA SER A 33 -14.84 -3.31 10.41
C SER A 33 -14.72 -4.06 9.07
N LEU A 34 -14.86 -5.38 9.13
CA LEU A 34 -14.92 -6.20 7.93
C LEU A 34 -16.14 -5.83 7.05
N ASP A 35 -17.27 -5.48 7.69
CA ASP A 35 -18.48 -5.06 7.00
C ASP A 35 -18.24 -3.75 6.23
N ASP A 36 -17.54 -2.79 6.85
CA ASP A 36 -17.18 -1.54 6.17
C ASP A 36 -16.31 -1.80 4.92
N LEU A 37 -15.39 -2.79 4.98
CA LEU A 37 -14.60 -3.20 3.82
C LEU A 37 -15.50 -3.72 2.68
N TYR A 38 -16.54 -4.49 3.01
CA TYR A 38 -17.49 -5.02 2.01
C TYR A 38 -18.34 -3.92 1.36
N GLU A 39 -18.63 -2.84 2.10
CA GLU A 39 -19.44 -1.72 1.59
C GLU A 39 -18.62 -0.70 0.76
N MET A 40 -17.29 -0.75 0.82
CA MET A 40 -16.44 0.14 0.02
C MET A 40 -16.65 -0.09 -1.47
N SER A 41 -16.57 0.98 -2.27
CA SER A 41 -16.37 0.84 -3.71
C SER A 41 -14.98 0.26 -4.01
N PRO A 42 -14.74 -0.38 -5.17
CA PRO A 42 -13.41 -0.87 -5.55
C PRO A 42 -12.32 0.19 -5.41
N THR A 43 -12.57 1.38 -5.92
CA THR A 43 -11.61 2.50 -5.83
C THR A 43 -11.38 2.98 -4.39
N ALA A 44 -12.41 2.96 -3.53
CA ALA A 44 -12.25 3.30 -2.11
C ALA A 44 -11.40 2.24 -1.39
N PHE A 45 -11.59 0.97 -1.72
CA PHE A 45 -10.80 -0.14 -1.17
C PHE A 45 -9.31 -0.03 -1.58
N GLU A 46 -9.01 0.22 -2.85
CA GLU A 46 -7.64 0.45 -3.33
C GLU A 46 -6.96 1.62 -2.60
N LYS A 47 -7.68 2.74 -2.44
CA LYS A 47 -7.19 3.91 -1.69
C LYS A 47 -6.91 3.58 -0.23
N TYR A 48 -7.77 2.78 0.41
CA TYR A 48 -7.59 2.33 1.78
C TYR A 48 -6.34 1.45 1.91
N VAL A 49 -6.19 0.45 1.04
CA VAL A 49 -5.00 -0.41 0.99
C VAL A 49 -3.73 0.41 0.78
N ALA A 50 -3.78 1.40 -0.11
CA ALA A 50 -2.66 2.32 -0.33
C ALA A 50 -2.25 3.08 0.94
N GLN A 51 -3.22 3.53 1.75
CA GLN A 51 -2.94 4.18 3.04
C GLN A 51 -2.26 3.22 4.03
N VAL A 52 -2.73 1.98 4.11
CA VAL A 52 -2.13 0.94 4.96
C VAL A 52 -0.66 0.74 4.60
N PHE A 53 -0.33 0.59 3.31
CA PHE A 53 1.05 0.41 2.87
C PHE A 53 1.92 1.67 3.10
N ARG A 54 1.37 2.87 2.91
CA ARG A 54 2.08 4.12 3.23
C ARG A 54 2.44 4.20 4.72
N ARG A 55 1.52 3.82 5.59
CA ARG A 55 1.77 3.77 7.04
C ARG A 55 2.82 2.71 7.43
N ARG A 56 2.98 1.68 6.62
CA ARG A 56 4.05 0.69 6.76
C ARG A 56 5.39 1.14 6.17
N GLY A 57 5.48 2.37 5.68
CA GLY A 57 6.72 2.97 5.21
C GLY A 57 7.02 2.74 3.73
N TYR A 58 6.08 2.22 2.95
CA TYR A 58 6.23 2.10 1.50
C TYR A 58 5.90 3.42 0.80
N ARG A 59 6.61 3.71 -0.27
CA ARG A 59 6.14 4.65 -1.30
C ARG A 59 5.13 3.89 -2.16
N VAL A 60 3.97 4.51 -2.41
CA VAL A 60 2.85 3.87 -3.10
C VAL A 60 2.45 4.68 -4.31
N GLY A 61 2.61 4.09 -5.49
CA GLY A 61 2.05 4.56 -6.76
C GLY A 61 0.75 3.84 -7.08
N HIS A 62 -0.24 4.55 -7.63
CA HIS A 62 -1.44 3.94 -8.18
C HIS A 62 -1.18 3.55 -9.64
N ARG A 63 -1.57 2.34 -10.00
CA ARG A 63 -1.72 1.86 -11.38
C ARG A 63 -3.23 1.77 -11.64
N GLY A 64 -3.72 1.03 -12.52
CA GLY A 64 -5.17 0.90 -12.75
C GLY A 64 -5.59 1.51 -14.06
N ARG A 65 -4.79 1.23 -15.09
CA ARG A 65 -5.13 1.48 -16.49
C ARG A 65 -5.46 0.15 -17.19
N ALA A 66 -6.22 0.22 -18.25
CA ALA A 66 -6.41 -0.94 -19.12
C ALA A 66 -5.05 -1.49 -19.57
N GLY A 67 -4.78 -2.76 -19.31
CA GLY A 67 -3.51 -3.41 -19.62
C GLY A 67 -2.52 -3.58 -18.46
N ASP A 68 -2.87 -3.14 -17.24
CA ASP A 68 -2.00 -3.22 -16.06
C ASP A 68 -1.92 -4.64 -15.44
N LEU A 69 -2.40 -5.67 -16.13
CA LEU A 69 -2.38 -7.07 -15.69
C LEU A 69 -2.96 -7.29 -14.28
N GLY A 70 -3.95 -6.46 -13.90
CA GLY A 70 -4.60 -6.50 -12.59
C GLY A 70 -3.77 -5.91 -11.44
N VAL A 71 -2.70 -5.16 -11.74
CA VAL A 71 -1.92 -4.45 -10.73
C VAL A 71 -2.60 -3.13 -10.40
N ASP A 72 -3.00 -2.95 -9.14
CA ASP A 72 -3.66 -1.72 -8.67
C ASP A 72 -2.67 -0.74 -8.05
N LEU A 73 -1.68 -1.25 -7.30
CA LEU A 73 -0.66 -0.42 -6.66
C LEU A 73 0.75 -0.96 -6.95
N GLU A 74 1.68 -0.03 -7.06
CA GLU A 74 3.11 -0.30 -7.09
C GLU A 74 3.74 0.23 -5.81
N LEU A 75 4.52 -0.62 -5.13
CA LEU A 75 5.21 -0.28 -3.91
C LEU A 75 6.72 -0.19 -4.16
N SER A 76 7.37 0.74 -3.49
CA SER A 76 8.83 0.75 -3.36
C SER A 76 9.25 1.04 -1.93
N ASN A 77 10.29 0.36 -1.47
CA ASN A 77 10.87 0.62 -0.16
C ASN A 77 12.11 1.55 -0.26
N GLY A 78 12.66 1.92 0.89
CA GLY A 78 13.85 2.78 0.95
C GLY A 78 15.10 2.21 0.25
N ASN A 79 15.15 0.90 0.00
CA ASN A 79 16.25 0.20 -0.66
C ASN A 79 16.00 0.01 -2.18
N GLY A 80 14.98 0.65 -2.74
CA GLY A 80 14.65 0.55 -4.16
C GLY A 80 14.01 -0.77 -4.60
N LYS A 81 13.73 -1.71 -3.69
CA LYS A 81 13.00 -2.93 -4.03
C LYS A 81 11.54 -2.59 -4.35
N ARG A 82 11.07 -3.12 -5.50
CA ARG A 82 9.71 -2.93 -5.99
C ARG A 82 8.84 -4.14 -5.65
N ALA A 83 7.57 -3.88 -5.39
CA ALA A 83 6.53 -4.88 -5.25
C ALA A 83 5.24 -4.40 -5.91
N ILE A 84 4.34 -5.33 -6.22
CA ILE A 84 3.02 -5.04 -6.78
C ILE A 84 1.93 -5.46 -5.81
N VAL A 85 0.79 -4.80 -5.88
CA VAL A 85 -0.42 -5.12 -5.11
C VAL A 85 -1.59 -5.26 -6.06
N GLN A 86 -2.30 -6.37 -5.93
CA GLN A 86 -3.61 -6.57 -6.50
C GLN A 86 -4.67 -6.49 -5.40
N CYS A 87 -5.67 -5.65 -5.59
CA CYS A 87 -6.80 -5.46 -4.69
C CYS A 87 -8.04 -6.14 -5.25
N LYS A 88 -8.64 -7.06 -4.50
CA LYS A 88 -9.85 -7.79 -4.92
C LYS A 88 -10.97 -7.58 -3.89
N ARG A 89 -11.94 -6.71 -4.22
CA ARG A 89 -13.14 -6.55 -3.41
C ARG A 89 -14.17 -7.63 -3.79
N TYR A 90 -14.07 -8.76 -3.14
CA TYR A 90 -14.93 -9.91 -3.37
C TYR A 90 -15.69 -10.29 -2.10
N ARG A 91 -16.83 -10.98 -2.26
CA ARG A 91 -17.60 -11.61 -1.17
C ARG A 91 -17.38 -13.12 -1.11
N ASN A 92 -16.98 -13.72 -2.22
CA ASN A 92 -16.69 -15.14 -2.32
C ASN A 92 -15.22 -15.42 -2.03
N THR A 93 -14.96 -16.58 -1.42
CA THR A 93 -13.61 -17.04 -1.11
C THR A 93 -12.69 -17.05 -2.33
N ILE A 94 -11.50 -16.49 -2.19
CA ILE A 94 -10.47 -16.48 -3.22
C ILE A 94 -9.86 -17.88 -3.36
N GLY A 95 -9.92 -18.39 -4.57
CA GLY A 95 -9.29 -19.68 -4.95
C GLY A 95 -7.86 -19.51 -5.46
N PRO A 96 -7.17 -20.64 -5.74
CA PRO A 96 -5.78 -20.64 -6.21
C PRO A 96 -5.59 -20.00 -7.59
N ASP A 97 -6.64 -19.87 -8.41
CA ASP A 97 -6.54 -19.32 -9.77
C ASP A 97 -6.10 -17.85 -9.76
N ILE A 98 -6.70 -17.05 -8.90
CA ILE A 98 -6.33 -15.61 -8.73
C ILE A 98 -4.89 -15.49 -8.23
N VAL A 99 -4.46 -16.37 -7.34
CA VAL A 99 -3.09 -16.38 -6.83
C VAL A 99 -2.08 -16.76 -7.92
N ARG A 100 -2.43 -17.71 -8.79
CA ARG A 100 -1.60 -18.09 -9.94
C ARG A 100 -1.47 -16.96 -10.96
N GLU A 101 -2.58 -16.28 -11.24
CA GLU A 101 -2.60 -15.11 -12.13
C GLU A 101 -1.66 -14.01 -11.61
N LEU A 102 -1.78 -13.64 -10.33
CA LEU A 102 -0.90 -12.65 -9.72
C LEU A 102 0.57 -13.08 -9.71
N TYR A 103 0.85 -14.38 -9.54
CA TYR A 103 2.21 -14.90 -9.64
C TYR A 103 2.78 -14.75 -11.05
N GLY A 104 1.97 -15.01 -12.07
CA GLY A 104 2.33 -14.76 -13.46
C GLY A 104 2.69 -13.30 -13.72
N THR A 105 1.89 -12.38 -13.18
CA THR A 105 2.14 -10.93 -13.25
C THR A 105 3.43 -10.56 -12.52
N LEU A 106 3.69 -11.10 -11.33
CA LEU A 106 4.93 -10.88 -10.57
C LEU A 106 6.17 -11.26 -11.41
N MET A 107 6.11 -12.43 -12.05
CA MET A 107 7.21 -12.91 -12.89
C MET A 107 7.40 -12.05 -14.13
N HIS A 108 6.30 -11.62 -14.76
CA HIS A 108 6.33 -10.74 -15.93
C HIS A 108 6.92 -9.36 -15.61
N GLU A 109 6.50 -8.76 -14.50
CA GLU A 109 6.95 -7.43 -14.05
C GLU A 109 8.38 -7.45 -13.49
N GLY A 110 8.94 -8.62 -13.19
CA GLY A 110 10.29 -8.77 -12.63
C GLY A 110 10.46 -8.05 -11.29
N VAL A 111 9.40 -7.97 -10.48
CA VAL A 111 9.43 -7.33 -9.15
C VAL A 111 9.77 -8.32 -8.05
N ALA A 112 10.21 -7.81 -6.90
CA ALA A 112 10.70 -8.65 -5.81
C ALA A 112 9.58 -9.38 -5.04
N HIS A 113 8.35 -8.85 -5.04
CA HIS A 113 7.24 -9.37 -4.24
C HIS A 113 5.89 -8.97 -4.80
N ALA A 114 4.86 -9.79 -4.53
CA ALA A 114 3.47 -9.48 -4.85
C ALA A 114 2.57 -9.61 -3.60
N PHE A 115 1.63 -8.70 -3.45
CA PHE A 115 0.60 -8.73 -2.43
C PHE A 115 -0.76 -8.93 -3.08
N LEU A 116 -1.51 -9.93 -2.65
CA LEU A 116 -2.95 -10.03 -2.89
C LEU A 116 -3.67 -9.52 -1.66
N VAL A 117 -4.46 -8.47 -1.80
CA VAL A 117 -5.28 -7.92 -0.71
C VAL A 117 -6.74 -8.03 -1.10
N THR A 118 -7.53 -8.68 -0.28
CA THR A 118 -8.96 -8.90 -0.57
C THR A 118 -9.84 -8.60 0.64
N THR A 119 -11.11 -8.31 0.39
CA THR A 119 -12.13 -8.23 1.45
C THR A 119 -12.65 -9.61 1.84
N ALA A 120 -12.50 -10.62 0.97
CA ALA A 120 -12.99 -11.97 1.16
C ALA A 120 -11.99 -12.86 1.92
N ASP A 121 -12.44 -14.05 2.28
CA ASP A 121 -11.56 -15.12 2.76
C ASP A 121 -10.69 -15.66 1.62
N ILE A 122 -9.57 -16.27 1.99
CA ILE A 122 -8.65 -16.95 1.07
C ILE A 122 -8.61 -18.43 1.43
N SER A 123 -8.88 -19.29 0.44
CA SER A 123 -8.93 -20.72 0.64
C SER A 123 -7.58 -21.32 1.05
N ASP A 124 -7.60 -22.42 1.80
CA ASP A 124 -6.39 -23.15 2.19
C ASP A 124 -5.59 -23.61 0.96
N ALA A 125 -6.26 -23.99 -0.12
CA ALA A 125 -5.63 -24.37 -1.38
C ALA A 125 -4.85 -23.17 -2.00
N ALA A 126 -5.42 -21.96 -1.94
CA ALA A 126 -4.74 -20.75 -2.39
C ALA A 126 -3.53 -20.41 -1.53
N ARG A 127 -3.66 -20.51 -0.21
CA ARG A 127 -2.56 -20.28 0.76
C ARG A 127 -1.44 -21.31 0.58
N ALA A 128 -1.79 -22.60 0.45
CA ALA A 128 -0.83 -23.67 0.21
C ALA A 128 -0.07 -23.47 -1.12
N TRP A 129 -0.78 -23.02 -2.16
CA TRP A 129 -0.13 -22.76 -3.46
C TRP A 129 0.86 -21.57 -3.38
N ALA A 130 0.58 -20.53 -2.62
CA ALA A 130 1.45 -19.38 -2.44
C ALA A 130 2.69 -19.68 -1.58
N GLN A 131 2.66 -20.75 -0.81
CA GLN A 131 3.74 -21.10 0.12
C GLN A 131 5.08 -21.26 -0.62
N GLY A 132 6.13 -20.66 -0.08
CA GLY A 132 7.47 -20.68 -0.67
C GLY A 132 7.68 -19.75 -1.86
N LYS A 133 6.65 -18.98 -2.26
CA LYS A 133 6.75 -17.98 -3.32
C LYS A 133 6.85 -16.57 -2.74
N PRO A 134 7.43 -15.60 -3.46
CA PRO A 134 7.55 -14.21 -3.00
C PRO A 134 6.19 -13.48 -3.08
N MET A 135 5.22 -14.01 -2.38
CA MET A 135 3.84 -13.50 -2.34
C MET A 135 3.33 -13.43 -0.91
N THR A 136 2.50 -12.44 -0.62
CA THR A 136 1.75 -12.33 0.64
C THR A 136 0.28 -12.19 0.34
N LEU A 137 -0.53 -13.05 0.96
CA LEU A 137 -1.98 -13.06 0.82
C LEU A 137 -2.59 -12.44 2.09
N ILE A 138 -3.38 -11.38 1.92
CA ILE A 138 -4.02 -10.60 3.00
C ILE A 138 -5.53 -10.67 2.75
N ASP A 139 -6.23 -11.42 3.57
CA ASP A 139 -7.70 -11.44 3.58
C ASP A 139 -8.28 -10.25 4.37
N GLY A 140 -9.60 -10.11 4.36
CA GLY A 140 -10.28 -8.99 5.00
C GLY A 140 -10.03 -8.93 6.51
N ALA A 141 -10.04 -10.07 7.20
CA ALA A 141 -9.79 -10.13 8.64
C ALA A 141 -8.36 -9.70 8.98
N THR A 142 -7.38 -10.25 8.26
CA THR A 142 -5.97 -9.87 8.40
C THR A 142 -5.74 -8.39 8.09
N LEU A 143 -6.43 -7.83 7.09
CA LEU A 143 -6.33 -6.41 6.76
C LEU A 143 -6.82 -5.52 7.91
N VAL A 144 -7.93 -5.88 8.55
CA VAL A 144 -8.46 -5.19 9.74
C VAL A 144 -7.45 -5.24 10.89
N GLU A 145 -6.88 -6.41 11.19
CA GLU A 145 -5.84 -6.56 12.23
C GLU A 145 -4.60 -5.71 11.94
N ILE A 146 -4.15 -5.69 10.70
CA ILE A 146 -3.05 -4.82 10.26
C ILE A 146 -3.37 -3.35 10.51
N ALA A 147 -4.56 -2.89 10.13
CA ALA A 147 -4.97 -1.50 10.33
C ALA A 147 -5.06 -1.15 11.82
N GLN A 148 -5.57 -2.04 12.67
CA GLN A 148 -5.58 -1.88 14.12
C GLN A 148 -4.16 -1.76 14.68
N SER A 149 -3.23 -2.61 14.26
CA SER A 149 -1.84 -2.56 14.72
C SER A 149 -1.14 -1.24 14.38
N LEU A 150 -1.49 -0.61 13.27
CA LEU A 150 -0.96 0.68 12.85
C LEU A 150 -1.47 1.86 13.70
N GLN A 151 -2.58 1.67 14.43
CA GLN A 151 -3.11 2.66 15.37
C GLN A 151 -2.41 2.61 16.73
N ILE A 152 -1.97 1.42 17.15
CA ILE A 152 -1.38 1.18 18.47
C ILE A 152 0.11 1.59 18.51
N THR A 153 0.78 1.65 17.36
CA THR A 153 2.18 2.08 17.31
C THR A 153 2.27 3.59 17.47
N PRO A 154 2.61 4.12 18.65
CA PRO A 154 2.92 5.54 18.76
C PRO A 154 4.09 5.81 17.81
N LEU A 155 4.03 6.94 17.10
CA LEU A 155 5.19 7.52 16.46
C LEU A 155 6.25 7.72 17.56
N VAL A 156 7.17 6.75 17.67
CA VAL A 156 8.38 6.98 18.45
C VAL A 156 9.06 8.13 17.75
N ALA A 157 8.83 9.34 18.29
CA ALA A 157 9.59 10.50 17.93
C ALA A 157 11.06 10.12 18.14
N LYS A 158 11.81 10.04 17.05
CA LYS A 158 13.25 9.94 17.12
C LYS A 158 13.70 11.21 17.81
N THR A 159 13.88 11.13 19.13
CA THR A 159 14.51 12.18 19.93
C THR A 159 15.96 12.28 19.47
N PRO A 160 16.49 13.51 19.31
CA PRO A 160 17.79 13.81 18.75
C PRO A 160 18.94 13.19 19.52
#